data_5d5fd968a925ba1d4e25d5b2708872fa
#
_entry.id   5d5fd968a925ba1d4e25d5b2708872fa
#
_cell.length_a   1.000
_cell.length_b   1.000
_cell.length_c   1.000
_cell.angle_alpha   90.00
_cell.angle_beta   90.00
_cell.angle_gamma   90.00
#
_symmetry.space_group_name_H-M   'P 1'
#
loop_
_entity.id
_entity.type
_entity.pdbx_description
1 polymer ?
#
loop_
_entity_poly.entity_id
_entity_poly.type
_entity_poly.pdbx_seq_one_letter_code
_entity_poly.pdbx_strand_id
1 'polypeptide(L)'
;MTTAPAPAAGVALAPGSATVEFRSLRRSFGATTALDGLDLTVRPGELLALLGPSGCGKTTALRILAGFEQHDSGEVLVDGRDITSIPAHKRDAGMVFQSYSLFPHLSALDNVAFGLRMRGAGKAERRKRALELLELVGLPHRAEHYPHQMSGGQQQRIALARALALQPRVLLLDEPLSALDAKVRLQLREEIRRLQQELGITTLFVTHDQEEALSMADRVAVLRAGRLEQCATPSELYGRPATAFVAEFVGTMSRIPCTRTADGVEVLGRRHAVDGEIPADGELQVLVRPENVSLTPAENGPALVVSASFLGAVTRLTVRLDDGTEVKADLPTEAVAALPAGSRAELTLPERPVLVDRRPA
;
A
#
# COMPACT_ATOMS: atom_id res chain seq x y z
N MET A 1 -5.64 33.67 0.40
CA MET A 1 -5.08 33.27 1.70
C MET A 1 -6.24 32.66 2.50
N THR A 2 -6.41 31.35 2.39
CA THR A 2 -7.46 30.61 3.10
C THR A 2 -6.77 30.04 4.35
N THR A 3 -7.10 30.58 5.51
CA THR A 3 -6.61 30.11 6.81
C THR A 3 -7.12 28.69 7.04
N ALA A 4 -6.20 27.76 7.28
CA ALA A 4 -6.52 26.42 7.75
C ALA A 4 -7.33 26.51 9.05
N PRO A 5 -8.35 25.66 9.26
CA PRO A 5 -9.10 25.65 10.51
C PRO A 5 -8.16 25.19 11.65
N ALA A 6 -8.27 25.87 12.79
CA ALA A 6 -7.54 25.50 14.00
C ALA A 6 -7.93 24.08 14.44
N PRO A 7 -7.00 23.29 15.04
CA PRO A 7 -7.31 21.95 15.50
C PRO A 7 -8.40 21.99 16.57
N ALA A 8 -9.37 21.10 16.46
CA ALA A 8 -10.43 20.92 17.43
C ALA A 8 -9.81 20.57 18.81
N ALA A 9 -9.90 21.50 19.74
CA ALA A 9 -9.42 21.33 21.10
C ALA A 9 -10.20 20.20 21.79
N GLY A 10 -9.52 19.12 22.21
CA GLY A 10 -10.04 18.24 23.22
C GLY A 10 -10.11 16.72 22.98
N VAL A 11 -9.64 16.18 21.86
CA VAL A 11 -9.51 14.72 21.73
C VAL A 11 -8.26 14.30 22.46
N ALA A 12 -8.40 13.64 23.64
CA ALA A 12 -7.27 13.05 24.32
C ALA A 12 -6.60 12.03 23.38
N LEU A 13 -5.33 12.29 23.06
CA LEU A 13 -4.49 11.42 22.24
C LEU A 13 -4.41 10.03 22.88
N ALA A 14 -4.29 9.00 22.07
CA ALA A 14 -4.07 7.64 22.58
C ALA A 14 -2.84 7.60 23.48
N PRO A 15 -2.82 6.79 24.56
CA PRO A 15 -1.66 6.63 25.39
C PRO A 15 -0.57 5.93 24.56
N GLY A 16 0.36 6.71 24.01
CA GLY A 16 1.57 6.29 23.30
C GLY A 16 1.37 5.25 22.19
N SER A 17 1.96 5.51 21.06
CA SER A 17 2.08 4.54 19.97
C SER A 17 2.90 3.32 20.43
N ALA A 18 2.62 2.13 19.85
CA ALA A 18 3.30 0.88 20.20
C ALA A 18 4.17 0.38 19.05
N THR A 19 5.28 -0.28 19.36
CA THR A 19 6.00 -1.11 18.39
C THR A 19 5.23 -2.41 18.17
N VAL A 20 5.12 -2.86 16.92
CA VAL A 20 4.59 -4.19 16.58
C VAL A 20 5.69 -5.00 15.91
N GLU A 21 5.90 -6.24 16.34
CA GLU A 21 6.88 -7.14 15.76
C GLU A 21 6.25 -8.50 15.45
N PHE A 22 6.48 -8.97 14.24
CA PHE A 22 6.27 -10.36 13.83
C PHE A 22 7.64 -11.02 13.77
N ARG A 23 7.81 -12.16 14.46
CA ARG A 23 9.05 -12.91 14.50
C ARG A 23 8.81 -14.32 13.98
N SER A 24 9.38 -14.62 12.82
CA SER A 24 9.32 -15.91 12.12
C SER A 24 7.92 -16.51 12.08
N LEU A 25 6.91 -15.63 11.86
CA LEU A 25 5.51 -16.00 11.95
C LEU A 25 5.11 -16.95 10.83
N ARG A 26 4.54 -18.11 11.19
CA ARG A 26 4.07 -19.12 10.25
C ARG A 26 2.59 -19.44 10.45
N ARG A 27 1.86 -19.62 9.34
CA ARG A 27 0.49 -20.06 9.36
C ARG A 27 0.13 -20.82 8.09
N SER A 28 -0.46 -21.99 8.24
CA SER A 28 -0.96 -22.82 7.14
C SER A 28 -2.44 -23.19 7.34
N PHE A 29 -3.16 -23.27 6.26
CA PHE A 29 -4.56 -23.74 6.20
C PHE A 29 -4.60 -25.02 5.35
N GLY A 30 -4.62 -26.16 5.99
CA GLY A 30 -4.46 -27.44 5.31
C GLY A 30 -3.13 -27.51 4.56
N ALA A 31 -3.17 -27.70 3.24
CA ALA A 31 -1.98 -27.75 2.39
C ALA A 31 -1.45 -26.36 1.96
N THR A 32 -2.17 -25.27 2.24
CA THR A 32 -1.80 -23.93 1.79
C THR A 32 -1.09 -23.17 2.90
N THR A 33 0.17 -22.80 2.67
CA THR A 33 0.94 -21.95 3.58
C THR A 33 0.59 -20.48 3.31
N ALA A 34 -0.05 -19.83 4.27
CA ALA A 34 -0.43 -18.41 4.18
C ALA A 34 0.70 -17.48 4.65
N LEU A 35 1.45 -17.88 5.69
CA LEU A 35 2.64 -17.18 6.17
C LEU A 35 3.77 -18.19 6.36
N ASP A 36 4.95 -17.85 5.86
CA ASP A 36 6.12 -18.73 5.87
C ASP A 36 7.36 -18.02 6.41
N GLY A 37 7.36 -17.79 7.73
CA GLY A 37 8.45 -17.13 8.43
C GLY A 37 8.48 -15.63 8.20
N LEU A 38 7.34 -14.95 8.43
CA LEU A 38 7.28 -13.49 8.32
C LEU A 38 8.00 -12.83 9.48
N ASP A 39 9.06 -12.08 9.17
CA ASP A 39 9.75 -11.16 10.07
C ASP A 39 9.46 -9.73 9.64
N LEU A 40 8.80 -8.94 10.52
CA LEU A 40 8.41 -7.57 10.18
C LEU A 40 8.25 -6.73 11.44
N THR A 41 8.78 -5.51 11.42
CA THR A 41 8.63 -4.54 12.51
C THR A 41 7.94 -3.28 12.02
N VAL A 42 6.89 -2.87 12.75
CA VAL A 42 6.20 -1.57 12.62
C VAL A 42 6.65 -0.68 13.76
N ARG A 43 7.16 0.50 13.43
CA ARG A 43 7.69 1.46 14.41
C ARG A 43 6.55 2.20 15.11
N PRO A 44 6.77 2.74 16.32
CA PRO A 44 5.77 3.56 16.99
C PRO A 44 5.33 4.75 16.12
N GLY A 45 4.02 4.94 15.96
CA GLY A 45 3.44 6.02 15.16
C GLY A 45 3.59 5.88 13.65
N GLU A 46 4.16 4.77 13.17
CA GLU A 46 4.31 4.48 11.75
C GLU A 46 3.00 3.99 11.13
N LEU A 47 2.72 4.40 9.90
CA LEU A 47 1.75 3.76 9.02
C LEU A 47 2.51 2.83 8.08
N LEU A 48 2.42 1.52 8.33
CA LEU A 48 2.99 0.48 7.47
C LEU A 48 1.91 -0.14 6.61
N ALA A 49 2.09 -0.13 5.27
CA ALA A 49 1.23 -0.84 4.36
C ALA A 49 1.74 -2.26 4.08
N LEU A 50 0.86 -3.27 4.20
CA LEU A 50 1.08 -4.61 3.69
C LEU A 50 0.51 -4.68 2.27
N LEU A 51 1.38 -4.86 1.29
CA LEU A 51 1.06 -4.90 -0.13
C LEU A 51 1.44 -6.27 -0.71
N GLY A 52 0.71 -6.76 -1.71
CA GLY A 52 1.02 -8.04 -2.37
C GLY A 52 -0.19 -8.64 -3.08
N PRO A 53 -0.01 -9.68 -3.89
CA PRO A 53 -1.09 -10.37 -4.59
C PRO A 53 -2.15 -10.94 -3.64
N SER A 54 -3.32 -11.28 -4.19
CA SER A 54 -4.35 -11.98 -3.43
C SER A 54 -3.81 -13.33 -2.91
N GLY A 55 -4.12 -13.66 -1.66
CA GLY A 55 -3.68 -14.90 -1.03
C GLY A 55 -2.24 -14.94 -0.52
N CYS A 56 -1.46 -13.83 -0.58
CA CYS A 56 -0.07 -13.82 -0.12
C CYS A 56 0.11 -13.68 1.41
N GLY A 57 -0.98 -13.68 2.21
CA GLY A 57 -0.91 -13.70 3.68
C GLY A 57 -1.17 -12.39 4.40
N LYS A 58 -1.40 -11.25 3.72
CA LYS A 58 -1.63 -9.91 4.34
C LYS A 58 -2.73 -9.91 5.41
N THR A 59 -3.94 -10.28 5.02
CA THR A 59 -5.10 -10.37 5.92
C THR A 59 -4.88 -11.40 7.03
N THR A 60 -4.16 -12.49 6.75
CA THR A 60 -3.80 -13.49 7.76
C THR A 60 -2.89 -12.88 8.83
N ALA A 61 -1.82 -12.17 8.45
CA ALA A 61 -0.93 -11.48 9.39
C ALA A 61 -1.69 -10.46 10.24
N LEU A 62 -2.56 -9.65 9.61
CA LEU A 62 -3.37 -8.67 10.31
C LEU A 62 -4.36 -9.32 11.30
N ARG A 63 -5.02 -10.42 10.91
CA ARG A 63 -5.96 -11.15 11.79
C ARG A 63 -5.26 -11.84 12.95
N ILE A 64 -4.04 -12.35 12.76
CA ILE A 64 -3.23 -12.90 13.84
C ILE A 64 -2.89 -11.79 14.84
N LEU A 65 -2.45 -10.61 14.38
CA LEU A 65 -2.19 -9.45 15.24
C LEU A 65 -3.44 -9.00 15.99
N ALA A 66 -4.61 -9.01 15.32
CA ALA A 66 -5.89 -8.67 15.94
C ALA A 66 -6.40 -9.73 16.93
N GLY A 67 -5.88 -10.96 16.90
CA GLY A 67 -6.33 -12.08 17.74
C GLY A 67 -7.57 -12.81 17.21
N PHE A 68 -7.89 -12.65 15.92
CA PHE A 68 -8.98 -13.37 15.24
C PHE A 68 -8.50 -14.65 14.56
N GLU A 69 -7.18 -14.84 14.45
CA GLU A 69 -6.56 -16.03 13.88
C GLU A 69 -5.38 -16.46 14.75
N GLN A 70 -5.11 -17.78 14.81
CA GLN A 70 -3.96 -18.34 15.48
C GLN A 70 -2.87 -18.63 14.46
N HIS A 71 -1.62 -18.52 14.85
CA HIS A 71 -0.47 -18.96 14.05
C HIS A 71 -0.01 -20.35 14.50
N ASP A 72 0.78 -20.99 13.64
CA ASP A 72 1.30 -22.33 13.90
C ASP A 72 2.62 -22.26 14.66
N SER A 73 3.45 -21.24 14.37
CA SER A 73 4.72 -20.97 15.07
C SER A 73 5.15 -19.52 14.88
N GLY A 74 6.13 -19.09 15.65
CA GLY A 74 6.60 -17.71 15.70
C GLY A 74 5.96 -16.92 16.83
N GLU A 75 6.15 -15.60 16.84
CA GLU A 75 5.70 -14.72 17.90
C GLU A 75 5.12 -13.43 17.33
N VAL A 76 4.14 -12.84 18.04
CA VAL A 76 3.64 -11.49 17.78
C VAL A 76 3.82 -10.66 19.04
N LEU A 77 4.65 -9.62 18.95
CA LEU A 77 4.94 -8.77 20.08
C LEU A 77 4.40 -7.36 19.89
N VAL A 78 3.92 -6.77 20.98
CA VAL A 78 3.59 -5.34 21.08
C VAL A 78 4.39 -4.76 22.22
N ASP A 79 5.27 -3.80 21.94
CA ASP A 79 6.28 -3.26 22.86
C ASP A 79 7.12 -4.34 23.56
N GLY A 80 7.56 -5.33 22.77
CA GLY A 80 8.37 -6.45 23.28
C GLY A 80 7.60 -7.47 24.10
N ARG A 81 6.29 -7.27 24.33
CA ARG A 81 5.45 -8.22 25.05
C ARG A 81 4.74 -9.13 24.05
N ASP A 82 4.88 -10.43 24.24
CA ASP A 82 4.13 -11.42 23.47
C ASP A 82 2.63 -11.32 23.76
N ILE A 83 1.85 -11.13 22.70
CA ILE A 83 0.38 -11.02 22.76
C ILE A 83 -0.31 -12.25 22.15
N THR A 84 0.42 -13.28 21.80
CA THR A 84 -0.07 -14.48 21.11
C THR A 84 -1.26 -15.10 21.83
N SER A 85 -1.15 -15.31 23.14
CA SER A 85 -2.18 -15.92 23.99
C SER A 85 -3.29 -14.96 24.43
N ILE A 86 -3.16 -13.65 24.13
CA ILE A 86 -4.14 -12.64 24.54
C ILE A 86 -5.34 -12.67 23.60
N PRO A 87 -6.57 -12.89 24.07
CA PRO A 87 -7.77 -12.89 23.23
C PRO A 87 -8.04 -11.50 22.65
N ALA A 88 -8.64 -11.43 21.45
CA ALA A 88 -8.85 -10.20 20.66
C ALA A 88 -9.42 -9.02 21.49
N HIS A 89 -10.44 -9.27 22.32
CA HIS A 89 -11.11 -8.23 23.11
C HIS A 89 -10.23 -7.63 24.27
N LYS A 90 -9.08 -8.23 24.55
CA LYS A 90 -8.10 -7.75 25.55
C LYS A 90 -6.85 -7.16 24.89
N ARG A 91 -6.75 -7.17 23.57
CA ARG A 91 -5.66 -6.51 22.85
C ARG A 91 -5.98 -5.02 22.70
N ASP A 92 -4.98 -4.17 22.89
CA ASP A 92 -5.12 -2.72 22.69
C ASP A 92 -5.04 -2.34 21.21
N ALA A 93 -5.84 -3.02 20.40
CA ALA A 93 -5.91 -2.82 18.94
C ALA A 93 -7.34 -2.46 18.52
N GLY A 94 -7.45 -1.44 17.67
CA GLY A 94 -8.68 -1.10 16.95
C GLY A 94 -8.63 -1.68 15.54
N MET A 95 -9.73 -2.23 15.03
CA MET A 95 -9.77 -2.81 13.69
C MET A 95 -10.93 -2.28 12.87
N VAL A 96 -10.62 -1.94 11.60
CA VAL A 96 -11.59 -1.66 10.55
C VAL A 96 -11.54 -2.81 9.55
N PHE A 97 -12.67 -3.48 9.35
CA PHE A 97 -12.82 -4.60 8.42
C PHE A 97 -13.17 -4.11 7.02
N GLN A 98 -12.88 -4.91 6.01
CA GLN A 98 -13.19 -4.64 4.60
C GLN A 98 -14.68 -4.32 4.35
N SER A 99 -15.60 -4.99 5.05
CA SER A 99 -17.05 -4.75 4.97
C SER A 99 -17.56 -3.72 5.99
N TYR A 100 -16.65 -2.95 6.62
CA TYR A 100 -16.91 -2.00 7.71
C TYR A 100 -17.51 -2.63 8.97
N SER A 101 -18.27 -3.72 8.85
CA SER A 101 -18.88 -4.54 9.93
C SER A 101 -19.64 -3.70 10.95
N LEU A 102 -20.38 -2.67 10.50
CA LEU A 102 -21.25 -1.88 11.36
C LEU A 102 -22.46 -2.71 11.80
N PHE A 103 -22.91 -2.48 13.04
CA PHE A 103 -24.14 -3.05 13.55
C PHE A 103 -25.35 -2.39 12.86
N PRO A 104 -26.10 -3.08 12.00
CA PRO A 104 -27.13 -2.43 11.17
C PRO A 104 -28.32 -1.90 11.95
N HIS A 105 -28.55 -2.42 13.14
CA HIS A 105 -29.64 -2.04 14.07
C HIS A 105 -29.24 -0.96 15.09
N LEU A 106 -28.00 -0.48 15.04
CA LEU A 106 -27.50 0.61 15.87
C LEU A 106 -27.31 1.89 15.05
N SER A 107 -27.55 3.05 15.65
CA SER A 107 -27.22 4.33 15.06
C SER A 107 -25.69 4.51 14.89
N ALA A 108 -25.26 5.53 14.16
CA ALA A 108 -23.84 5.88 14.08
C ALA A 108 -23.22 6.13 15.47
N LEU A 109 -23.92 6.90 16.30
CA LEU A 109 -23.52 7.17 17.68
C LEU A 109 -23.37 5.88 18.48
N ASP A 110 -24.37 5.00 18.42
CA ASP A 110 -24.34 3.75 19.19
C ASP A 110 -23.32 2.74 18.63
N ASN A 111 -23.04 2.73 17.33
CA ASN A 111 -21.93 1.98 16.75
C ASN A 111 -20.60 2.42 17.34
N VAL A 112 -20.32 3.72 17.38
CA VAL A 112 -19.08 4.27 17.96
C VAL A 112 -19.02 4.02 19.46
N ALA A 113 -20.12 4.19 20.18
CA ALA A 113 -20.19 3.98 21.63
C ALA A 113 -20.17 2.51 22.06
N PHE A 114 -20.30 1.57 21.13
CA PHE A 114 -20.50 0.15 21.45
C PHE A 114 -19.35 -0.44 22.29
N GLY A 115 -18.10 -0.23 21.88
CA GLY A 115 -16.94 -0.72 22.60
C GLY A 115 -16.83 -0.16 24.03
N LEU A 116 -17.12 1.14 24.19
CA LEU A 116 -17.16 1.81 25.50
C LEU A 116 -18.24 1.22 26.40
N ARG A 117 -19.42 0.92 25.83
CA ARG A 117 -20.49 0.22 26.54
C ARG A 117 -20.06 -1.16 27.05
N MET A 118 -19.36 -1.93 26.22
CA MET A 118 -18.87 -3.26 26.59
C MET A 118 -17.80 -3.20 27.69
N ARG A 119 -17.04 -2.10 27.77
CA ARG A 119 -16.09 -1.82 28.88
C ARG A 119 -16.74 -1.21 30.13
N GLY A 120 -18.07 -1.04 30.15
CA GLY A 120 -18.80 -0.56 31.32
C GLY A 120 -18.84 0.98 31.49
N ALA A 121 -18.41 1.75 30.48
CA ALA A 121 -18.46 3.22 30.55
C ALA A 121 -19.89 3.74 30.71
N GLY A 122 -20.07 4.79 31.54
CA GLY A 122 -21.36 5.42 31.81
C GLY A 122 -22.02 6.01 30.57
N LYS A 123 -23.36 6.10 30.55
CA LYS A 123 -24.13 6.57 29.40
C LYS A 123 -23.70 7.96 28.93
N ALA A 124 -23.49 8.90 29.86
CA ALA A 124 -23.09 10.27 29.52
C ALA A 124 -21.67 10.32 28.92
N GLU A 125 -20.73 9.60 29.52
CA GLU A 125 -19.34 9.53 29.11
C GLU A 125 -19.19 8.93 27.69
N ARG A 126 -19.80 7.75 27.45
CA ARG A 126 -19.72 7.11 26.14
C ARG A 126 -20.39 7.92 25.02
N ARG A 127 -21.53 8.62 25.34
CA ARG A 127 -22.18 9.51 24.39
C ARG A 127 -21.30 10.70 24.05
N LYS A 128 -20.69 11.33 25.05
CA LYS A 128 -19.75 12.47 24.86
C LYS A 128 -18.58 12.01 23.96
N ARG A 129 -17.93 10.92 24.30
CA ARG A 129 -16.79 10.39 23.52
C ARG A 129 -17.18 10.02 22.09
N ALA A 130 -18.32 9.40 21.89
CA ALA A 130 -18.81 9.06 20.57
C ALA A 130 -19.10 10.30 19.69
N LEU A 131 -19.65 11.36 20.28
CA LEU A 131 -19.87 12.64 19.56
C LEU A 131 -18.55 13.30 19.18
N GLU A 132 -17.56 13.34 20.07
CA GLU A 132 -16.21 13.85 19.77
C GLU A 132 -15.57 13.11 18.59
N LEU A 133 -15.72 11.78 18.52
CA LEU A 133 -15.19 10.98 17.44
C LEU A 133 -15.97 11.14 16.14
N LEU A 134 -17.28 11.32 16.20
CA LEU A 134 -18.10 11.66 15.03
C LEU A 134 -17.72 13.03 14.46
N GLU A 135 -17.40 14.00 15.32
CA GLU A 135 -16.87 15.29 14.90
C GLU A 135 -15.51 15.17 14.24
N LEU A 136 -14.59 14.36 14.82
CA LEU A 136 -13.25 14.08 14.29
C LEU A 136 -13.30 13.53 12.86
N VAL A 137 -14.28 12.66 12.56
CA VAL A 137 -14.49 12.10 11.20
C VAL A 137 -15.49 12.90 10.35
N GLY A 138 -15.87 14.13 10.77
CA GLY A 138 -16.71 15.06 10.00
C GLY A 138 -18.19 14.63 9.88
N LEU A 139 -18.71 13.80 10.77
CA LEU A 139 -20.06 13.25 10.71
C LEU A 139 -20.93 13.52 11.96
N PRO A 140 -20.81 14.67 12.67
CA PRO A 140 -21.63 14.93 13.86
C PRO A 140 -23.12 14.98 13.54
N HIS A 141 -23.47 15.46 12.34
CA HIS A 141 -24.85 15.56 11.84
C HIS A 141 -25.48 14.21 11.49
N ARG A 142 -24.73 13.11 11.51
CA ARG A 142 -25.17 11.74 11.23
C ARG A 142 -25.30 10.87 12.47
N ALA A 143 -25.14 11.41 13.67
CA ALA A 143 -25.12 10.66 14.92
C ALA A 143 -26.30 9.68 15.10
N GLU A 144 -27.51 10.11 14.73
CA GLU A 144 -28.75 9.33 14.91
C GLU A 144 -29.12 8.51 13.65
N HIS A 145 -28.30 8.53 12.55
CA HIS A 145 -28.58 7.75 11.34
C HIS A 145 -28.09 6.31 11.49
N TYR A 146 -28.76 5.40 10.78
CA TYR A 146 -28.42 3.97 10.72
C TYR A 146 -27.53 3.69 9.50
N PRO A 147 -26.75 2.57 9.50
CA PRO A 147 -25.85 2.23 8.39
C PRO A 147 -26.52 2.23 7.01
N HIS A 148 -27.73 1.72 6.88
CA HIS A 148 -28.46 1.70 5.61
C HIS A 148 -28.87 3.07 5.06
N GLN A 149 -28.78 4.13 5.88
CA GLN A 149 -29.06 5.53 5.52
C GLN A 149 -27.80 6.30 5.14
N MET A 150 -26.66 5.62 5.06
CA MET A 150 -25.34 6.25 4.86
C MET A 150 -24.65 5.70 3.62
N SER A 151 -23.86 6.54 2.94
CA SER A 151 -22.98 6.09 1.85
C SER A 151 -21.84 5.19 2.39
N GLY A 152 -21.20 4.41 1.52
CA GLY A 152 -20.08 3.56 1.88
C GLY A 152 -18.95 4.33 2.56
N GLY A 153 -18.59 5.53 2.06
CA GLY A 153 -17.58 6.37 2.69
C GLY A 153 -18.00 6.90 4.07
N GLN A 154 -19.29 7.19 4.30
CA GLN A 154 -19.79 7.55 5.62
C GLN A 154 -19.75 6.35 6.57
N GLN A 155 -20.13 5.16 6.11
CA GLN A 155 -20.04 3.94 6.92
C GLN A 155 -18.61 3.63 7.32
N GLN A 156 -17.65 3.82 6.41
CA GLN A 156 -16.24 3.63 6.71
C GLN A 156 -15.74 4.62 7.79
N ARG A 157 -16.08 5.90 7.69
CA ARG A 157 -15.74 6.89 8.72
C ARG A 157 -16.30 6.53 10.09
N ILE A 158 -17.53 6.00 10.14
CA ILE A 158 -18.12 5.48 11.39
C ILE A 158 -17.33 4.25 11.91
N ALA A 159 -16.93 3.33 11.03
CA ALA A 159 -16.13 2.18 11.41
C ALA A 159 -14.75 2.61 11.97
N LEU A 160 -14.13 3.64 11.37
CA LEU A 160 -12.88 4.23 11.86
C LEU A 160 -13.09 4.90 13.23
N ALA A 161 -14.13 5.72 13.40
CA ALA A 161 -14.47 6.32 14.68
C ALA A 161 -14.72 5.27 15.78
N ARG A 162 -15.42 4.18 15.43
CA ARG A 162 -15.64 3.04 16.35
C ARG A 162 -14.33 2.36 16.75
N ALA A 163 -13.42 2.14 15.80
CA ALA A 163 -12.11 1.54 16.09
C ALA A 163 -11.27 2.43 17.03
N LEU A 164 -11.37 3.75 16.92
CA LEU A 164 -10.66 4.72 17.74
C LEU A 164 -11.32 4.96 19.11
N ALA A 165 -12.56 4.51 19.32
CA ALA A 165 -13.33 4.82 20.55
C ALA A 165 -12.65 4.34 21.83
N LEU A 166 -11.99 3.20 21.78
CA LEU A 166 -11.29 2.60 22.91
C LEU A 166 -9.85 3.11 23.09
N GLN A 167 -9.44 4.11 22.33
CA GLN A 167 -8.09 4.68 22.32
C GLN A 167 -7.01 3.58 22.15
N PRO A 168 -7.08 2.81 21.04
CA PRO A 168 -6.14 1.72 20.83
C PRO A 168 -4.73 2.25 20.61
N ARG A 169 -3.72 1.44 20.96
CA ARG A 169 -2.31 1.73 20.66
C ARG A 169 -1.89 1.34 19.24
N VAL A 170 -2.65 0.42 18.62
CA VAL A 170 -2.45 -0.06 17.25
C VAL A 170 -3.78 0.00 16.49
N LEU A 171 -3.75 0.57 15.29
CA LEU A 171 -4.88 0.60 14.37
C LEU A 171 -4.65 -0.37 13.22
N LEU A 172 -5.61 -1.24 12.96
CA LEU A 172 -5.55 -2.29 11.95
C LEU A 172 -6.62 -2.01 10.89
N LEU A 173 -6.21 -1.86 9.63
CA LEU A 173 -7.09 -1.54 8.52
C LEU A 173 -7.02 -2.67 7.46
N ASP A 174 -8.08 -3.46 7.35
CA ASP A 174 -8.19 -4.59 6.41
C ASP A 174 -8.93 -4.15 5.15
N GLU A 175 -8.21 -3.78 4.09
CA GLU A 175 -8.71 -3.26 2.80
C GLU A 175 -9.84 -2.22 2.94
N PRO A 176 -9.65 -1.15 3.75
CA PRO A 176 -10.75 -0.27 4.14
C PRO A 176 -11.34 0.54 2.99
N LEU A 177 -10.64 0.65 1.84
CA LEU A 177 -11.02 1.49 0.72
C LEU A 177 -11.54 0.72 -0.50
N SER A 178 -11.48 -0.63 -0.46
CA SER A 178 -11.73 -1.50 -1.63
C SER A 178 -13.16 -1.40 -2.21
N ALA A 179 -14.16 -1.09 -1.38
CA ALA A 179 -15.58 -1.03 -1.78
C ALA A 179 -16.05 0.36 -2.24
N LEU A 180 -15.13 1.32 -2.43
CA LEU A 180 -15.45 2.73 -2.69
C LEU A 180 -15.13 3.15 -4.12
N ASP A 181 -15.88 4.14 -4.63
CA ASP A 181 -15.54 4.80 -5.89
C ASP A 181 -14.24 5.62 -5.80
N ALA A 182 -13.62 5.90 -6.94
CA ALA A 182 -12.30 6.53 -7.02
C ALA A 182 -12.21 7.88 -6.32
N LYS A 183 -13.25 8.73 -6.42
CA LYS A 183 -13.26 10.07 -5.83
C LYS A 183 -13.35 10.00 -4.30
N VAL A 184 -14.25 9.17 -3.79
CA VAL A 184 -14.42 8.97 -2.33
C VAL A 184 -13.17 8.30 -1.75
N ARG A 185 -12.57 7.34 -2.49
CA ARG A 185 -11.33 6.68 -2.09
C ARG A 185 -10.17 7.67 -1.89
N LEU A 186 -9.98 8.61 -2.83
CA LEU A 186 -8.94 9.63 -2.72
C LEU A 186 -9.12 10.50 -1.47
N GLN A 187 -10.34 10.99 -1.22
CA GLN A 187 -10.63 11.81 -0.04
C GLN A 187 -10.39 11.06 1.27
N LEU A 188 -10.79 9.79 1.32
CA LEU A 188 -10.62 8.97 2.53
C LEU A 188 -9.16 8.57 2.77
N ARG A 189 -8.34 8.39 1.72
CA ARG A 189 -6.88 8.22 1.86
C ARG A 189 -6.27 9.40 2.64
N GLU A 190 -6.54 10.62 2.19
CA GLU A 190 -6.03 11.83 2.82
C GLU A 190 -6.51 11.96 4.28
N GLU A 191 -7.78 11.64 4.53
CA GLU A 191 -8.36 11.72 5.86
C GLU A 191 -7.80 10.68 6.82
N ILE A 192 -7.67 9.41 6.40
CA ILE A 192 -7.05 8.35 7.22
C ILE A 192 -5.61 8.74 7.55
N ARG A 193 -4.84 9.23 6.57
CA ARG A 193 -3.47 9.66 6.81
C ARG A 193 -3.40 10.84 7.78
N ARG A 194 -4.23 11.86 7.61
CA ARG A 194 -4.33 13.01 8.51
C ARG A 194 -4.64 12.55 9.94
N LEU A 195 -5.67 11.72 10.12
CA LEU A 195 -6.05 11.22 11.44
C LEU A 195 -4.94 10.38 12.09
N GLN A 196 -4.27 9.55 11.31
CA GLN A 196 -3.15 8.72 11.78
C GLN A 196 -2.00 9.61 12.29
N GLN A 197 -1.66 10.67 11.55
CA GLN A 197 -0.61 11.62 11.95
C GLN A 197 -1.01 12.45 13.16
N GLU A 198 -2.24 12.98 13.20
CA GLU A 198 -2.73 13.78 14.33
C GLU A 198 -2.78 12.97 15.64
N LEU A 199 -3.14 11.69 15.56
CA LEU A 199 -3.23 10.81 16.71
C LEU A 199 -1.88 10.16 17.06
N GLY A 200 -0.90 10.15 16.15
CA GLY A 200 0.37 9.47 16.30
C GLY A 200 0.23 7.95 16.50
N ILE A 201 -0.86 7.34 16.01
CA ILE A 201 -1.16 5.93 16.27
C ILE A 201 -0.39 5.01 15.30
N THR A 202 0.20 3.93 15.83
CA THR A 202 0.81 2.90 15.01
C THR A 202 -0.25 2.21 14.17
N THR A 203 -0.09 2.17 12.85
CA THR A 203 -1.12 1.68 11.94
C THR A 203 -0.57 0.61 11.01
N LEU A 204 -1.24 -0.53 10.94
CA LEU A 204 -1.01 -1.56 9.92
C LEU A 204 -2.17 -1.55 8.93
N PHE A 205 -1.86 -1.26 7.67
CA PHE A 205 -2.82 -1.07 6.60
C PHE A 205 -2.64 -2.15 5.53
N VAL A 206 -3.66 -2.95 5.29
CA VAL A 206 -3.68 -3.97 4.22
C VAL A 206 -4.37 -3.41 2.99
N THR A 207 -3.72 -3.54 1.85
CA THR A 207 -4.29 -3.20 0.55
C THR A 207 -3.71 -4.08 -0.56
N HIS A 208 -4.42 -4.18 -1.67
CA HIS A 208 -3.92 -4.70 -2.94
C HIS A 208 -3.69 -3.55 -3.95
N ASP A 209 -4.04 -2.33 -3.62
CA ASP A 209 -3.89 -1.14 -4.45
C ASP A 209 -2.52 -0.49 -4.19
N GLN A 210 -1.70 -0.42 -5.24
CA GLN A 210 -0.35 0.15 -5.18
C GLN A 210 -0.37 1.65 -4.90
N GLU A 211 -1.33 2.39 -5.48
CA GLU A 211 -1.44 3.83 -5.27
C GLU A 211 -1.77 4.15 -3.81
N GLU A 212 -2.63 3.35 -3.17
CA GLU A 212 -2.94 3.49 -1.75
C GLU A 212 -1.68 3.29 -0.91
N ALA A 213 -0.96 2.18 -1.12
CA ALA A 213 0.25 1.88 -0.36
C ALA A 213 1.33 2.96 -0.53
N LEU A 214 1.61 3.37 -1.78
CA LEU A 214 2.67 4.34 -2.09
C LEU A 214 2.34 5.76 -1.64
N SER A 215 1.05 6.16 -1.64
CA SER A 215 0.64 7.52 -1.30
C SER A 215 0.42 7.77 0.19
N MET A 216 0.11 6.73 0.97
CA MET A 216 -0.27 6.87 2.39
C MET A 216 0.82 6.43 3.36
N ALA A 217 1.57 5.38 3.02
CA ALA A 217 2.42 4.70 4.00
C ALA A 217 3.77 5.40 4.20
N ASP A 218 4.29 5.31 5.43
CA ASP A 218 5.69 5.67 5.74
C ASP A 218 6.64 4.61 5.20
N ARG A 219 6.23 3.32 5.30
CA ARG A 219 6.90 2.19 4.66
C ARG A 219 5.87 1.21 4.09
N VAL A 220 6.28 0.50 3.06
CA VAL A 220 5.49 -0.56 2.41
C VAL A 220 6.23 -1.87 2.52
N ALA A 221 5.57 -2.90 3.04
CA ALA A 221 6.05 -4.27 3.07
C ALA A 221 5.37 -5.07 1.96
N VAL A 222 6.14 -5.48 0.95
CA VAL A 222 5.65 -6.30 -0.15
C VAL A 222 5.77 -7.77 0.22
N LEU A 223 4.63 -8.47 0.22
CA LEU A 223 4.55 -9.90 0.51
C LEU A 223 4.31 -10.71 -0.76
N ARG A 224 4.98 -11.87 -0.84
CA ARG A 224 4.77 -12.88 -1.88
C ARG A 224 4.79 -14.27 -1.27
N ALA A 225 3.76 -15.07 -1.53
CA ALA A 225 3.67 -16.47 -1.05
C ALA A 225 4.00 -16.64 0.44
N GLY A 226 3.45 -15.76 1.30
CA GLY A 226 3.63 -15.81 2.75
C GLY A 226 4.96 -15.25 3.29
N ARG A 227 5.84 -14.75 2.43
CA ARG A 227 7.17 -14.21 2.79
C ARG A 227 7.27 -12.72 2.49
N LEU A 228 8.13 -12.03 3.22
CA LEU A 228 8.49 -10.64 2.97
C LEU A 228 9.52 -10.58 1.84
N GLU A 229 9.19 -9.91 0.73
CA GLU A 229 10.12 -9.66 -0.39
C GLU A 229 10.96 -8.41 -0.14
N GLN A 230 10.31 -7.31 0.26
CA GLN A 230 10.98 -6.05 0.57
C GLN A 230 10.11 -5.20 1.52
N CYS A 231 10.74 -4.46 2.43
CA CYS A 231 10.10 -3.45 3.25
C CYS A 231 10.93 -2.17 3.24
N ALA A 232 10.42 -1.12 2.60
CA ALA A 232 11.13 0.14 2.38
C ALA A 232 10.16 1.33 2.34
N THR A 233 10.68 2.56 2.29
CA THR A 233 9.87 3.75 1.97
C THR A 233 9.28 3.64 0.56
N PRO A 234 8.15 4.29 0.25
CA PRO A 234 7.57 4.29 -1.10
C PRO A 234 8.57 4.64 -2.21
N SER A 235 9.40 5.66 -1.99
CA SER A 235 10.40 6.11 -2.96
C SER A 235 11.52 5.09 -3.19
N GLU A 236 12.00 4.44 -2.12
CA GLU A 236 13.00 3.37 -2.22
C GLU A 236 12.42 2.12 -2.88
N LEU A 237 11.21 1.72 -2.50
CA LEU A 237 10.53 0.56 -3.08
C LEU A 237 10.31 0.71 -4.59
N TYR A 238 9.92 1.91 -5.02
CA TYR A 238 9.69 2.23 -6.42
C TYR A 238 10.99 2.40 -7.21
N GLY A 239 11.95 3.12 -6.66
CA GLY A 239 13.20 3.49 -7.32
C GLY A 239 14.29 2.42 -7.28
N ARG A 240 14.30 1.58 -6.22
CA ARG A 240 15.29 0.51 -5.99
C ARG A 240 14.61 -0.79 -5.53
N PRO A 241 13.81 -1.43 -6.39
CA PRO A 241 13.19 -2.69 -6.07
C PRO A 241 14.25 -3.78 -5.88
N ALA A 242 14.12 -4.56 -4.79
CA ALA A 242 15.10 -5.62 -4.47
C ALA A 242 15.02 -6.83 -5.41
N THR A 243 13.86 -7.06 -6.04
CA THR A 243 13.64 -8.19 -6.96
C THR A 243 12.82 -7.73 -8.16
N ALA A 244 12.93 -8.50 -9.26
CA ALA A 244 12.09 -8.29 -10.43
C ALA A 244 10.59 -8.36 -10.10
N PHE A 245 10.21 -9.25 -9.18
CA PHE A 245 8.83 -9.33 -8.71
C PHE A 245 8.37 -8.01 -8.08
N VAL A 246 9.14 -7.42 -7.17
CA VAL A 246 8.79 -6.13 -6.56
C VAL A 246 8.71 -5.03 -7.61
N ALA A 247 9.68 -5.00 -8.55
CA ALA A 247 9.72 -4.03 -9.65
C ALA A 247 8.43 -4.04 -10.48
N GLU A 248 7.97 -5.22 -10.89
CA GLU A 248 6.78 -5.42 -11.71
C GLU A 248 5.48 -5.28 -10.91
N PHE A 249 5.51 -5.70 -9.65
CA PHE A 249 4.35 -5.61 -8.79
C PHE A 249 4.07 -4.16 -8.35
N VAL A 250 5.10 -3.31 -8.24
CA VAL A 250 4.98 -1.91 -7.81
C VAL A 250 5.15 -0.97 -9.02
N GLY A 251 4.25 -1.10 -10.00
CA GLY A 251 4.19 -0.25 -11.19
C GLY A 251 4.46 -1.01 -12.50
N THR A 252 4.49 -0.28 -13.60
CA THR A 252 4.72 -0.85 -14.93
C THR A 252 6.22 -0.99 -15.19
N MET A 253 6.63 -2.12 -15.77
CA MET A 253 7.99 -2.37 -16.23
C MET A 253 7.99 -2.82 -17.69
N SER A 254 9.02 -2.43 -18.44
CA SER A 254 9.39 -3.03 -19.72
C SER A 254 10.62 -3.92 -19.54
N ARG A 255 10.67 -5.04 -20.24
CA ARG A 255 11.79 -5.98 -20.23
C ARG A 255 12.54 -5.87 -21.55
N ILE A 256 13.79 -5.44 -21.51
CA ILE A 256 14.62 -5.23 -22.69
C ILE A 256 15.77 -6.24 -22.65
N PRO A 257 15.97 -7.07 -23.71
CA PRO A 257 17.10 -8.00 -23.77
C PRO A 257 18.44 -7.29 -23.58
N CYS A 258 19.35 -7.92 -22.85
CA CYS A 258 20.69 -7.38 -22.63
C CYS A 258 21.74 -8.51 -22.62
N THR A 259 22.99 -8.14 -22.82
CA THR A 259 24.13 -9.05 -22.76
C THR A 259 25.02 -8.69 -21.57
N ARG A 260 25.58 -9.71 -20.92
CA ARG A 260 26.53 -9.53 -19.83
C ARG A 260 27.84 -8.92 -20.34
N THR A 261 28.41 -8.00 -19.59
CA THR A 261 29.76 -7.46 -19.79
C THR A 261 30.63 -7.72 -18.55
N ALA A 262 31.89 -7.34 -18.58
CA ALA A 262 32.80 -7.51 -17.43
C ALA A 262 32.32 -6.74 -16.19
N ASP A 263 31.76 -5.54 -16.38
CA ASP A 263 31.42 -4.60 -15.30
C ASP A 263 29.90 -4.31 -15.22
N GLY A 264 29.05 -5.09 -15.89
CA GLY A 264 27.61 -4.84 -15.89
C GLY A 264 26.89 -5.53 -17.05
N VAL A 265 26.02 -4.79 -17.73
CA VAL A 265 25.30 -5.28 -18.91
C VAL A 265 25.33 -4.26 -20.05
N GLU A 266 25.24 -4.76 -21.27
CA GLU A 266 25.02 -3.96 -22.47
C GLU A 266 23.57 -4.11 -22.93
N VAL A 267 22.87 -2.99 -23.06
CA VAL A 267 21.50 -2.89 -23.53
C VAL A 267 21.40 -1.76 -24.54
N LEU A 268 20.76 -1.99 -25.69
CA LEU A 268 20.64 -1.02 -26.79
C LEU A 268 21.99 -0.40 -27.22
N GLY A 269 23.06 -1.22 -27.23
CA GLY A 269 24.40 -0.79 -27.61
C GLY A 269 25.13 0.10 -26.58
N ARG A 270 24.59 0.26 -25.36
CA ARG A 270 25.18 1.04 -24.28
C ARG A 270 25.41 0.19 -23.04
N ARG A 271 26.51 0.47 -22.33
CA ARG A 271 26.86 -0.21 -21.08
C ARG A 271 26.18 0.45 -19.89
N HIS A 272 25.64 -0.37 -19.00
CA HIS A 272 25.03 0.06 -17.75
C HIS A 272 25.57 -0.77 -16.58
N ALA A 273 25.80 -0.08 -15.45
CA ALA A 273 26.02 -0.74 -14.17
C ALA A 273 24.74 -1.47 -13.72
N VAL A 274 24.84 -2.48 -12.89
CA VAL A 274 23.71 -3.26 -12.41
C VAL A 274 23.45 -2.94 -10.95
N ASP A 275 22.18 -2.79 -10.59
CA ASP A 275 21.72 -2.69 -9.21
C ASP A 275 21.34 -4.10 -8.73
N GLY A 276 22.17 -4.67 -7.82
CA GLY A 276 22.02 -6.03 -7.33
C GLY A 276 22.91 -7.06 -8.07
N GLU A 277 22.49 -8.33 -7.98
CA GLU A 277 23.25 -9.44 -8.57
C GLU A 277 22.78 -9.74 -10.00
N ILE A 278 23.73 -10.01 -10.89
CA ILE A 278 23.42 -10.48 -12.24
C ILE A 278 23.19 -11.99 -12.20
N PRO A 279 22.01 -12.51 -12.61
CA PRO A 279 21.74 -13.95 -12.65
C PRO A 279 22.83 -14.74 -13.38
N ALA A 280 23.37 -15.80 -12.79
CA ALA A 280 24.53 -16.54 -13.32
C ALA A 280 24.30 -17.13 -14.73
N ASP A 281 23.09 -17.68 -14.96
CA ASP A 281 22.71 -18.41 -16.17
C ASP A 281 21.45 -17.87 -16.80
N GLY A 282 21.25 -18.14 -18.10
CA GLY A 282 20.05 -17.78 -18.87
C GLY A 282 20.16 -16.47 -19.64
N GLU A 283 19.19 -16.22 -20.51
CA GLU A 283 19.07 -14.95 -21.21
C GLU A 283 18.72 -13.84 -20.22
N LEU A 284 19.40 -12.71 -20.34
CA LEU A 284 19.25 -11.57 -19.43
C LEU A 284 18.35 -10.49 -20.03
N GLN A 285 17.60 -9.82 -19.17
CA GLN A 285 16.77 -8.68 -19.50
C GLN A 285 16.95 -7.57 -18.47
N VAL A 286 17.00 -6.33 -18.93
CA VAL A 286 16.93 -5.14 -18.07
C VAL A 286 15.46 -4.79 -17.85
N LEU A 287 15.09 -4.51 -16.61
CA LEU A 287 13.77 -3.99 -16.25
C LEU A 287 13.82 -2.47 -16.20
N VAL A 288 12.97 -1.83 -16.97
CA VAL A 288 12.94 -0.38 -17.12
C VAL A 288 11.53 0.16 -16.92
N ARG A 289 11.40 1.21 -16.12
CA ARG A 289 10.14 1.93 -15.95
C ARG A 289 9.85 2.84 -17.15
N PRO A 290 8.57 3.04 -17.55
CA PRO A 290 8.22 3.88 -18.67
C PRO A 290 8.74 5.32 -18.61
N GLU A 291 8.75 5.91 -17.41
CA GLU A 291 9.26 7.28 -17.18
C GLU A 291 10.79 7.41 -17.28
N ASN A 292 11.48 6.28 -17.36
CA ASN A 292 12.93 6.22 -17.53
C ASN A 292 13.36 5.92 -18.97
N VAL A 293 12.40 5.79 -19.86
CA VAL A 293 12.65 5.61 -21.30
C VAL A 293 12.53 6.97 -21.99
N SER A 294 13.60 7.40 -22.64
CA SER A 294 13.58 8.60 -23.47
C SER A 294 13.45 8.21 -24.94
N LEU A 295 12.59 8.92 -25.65
CA LEU A 295 12.39 8.75 -27.09
C LEU A 295 12.65 10.08 -27.82
N THR A 296 13.48 10.03 -28.83
CA THR A 296 13.72 11.17 -29.75
C THR A 296 13.37 10.76 -31.17
N PRO A 297 12.66 11.62 -31.95
CA PRO A 297 12.36 11.31 -33.34
C PRO A 297 13.62 11.02 -34.13
N ALA A 298 13.64 9.92 -34.91
CA ALA A 298 14.77 9.52 -35.76
C ALA A 298 14.28 8.69 -36.95
N GLU A 299 14.53 9.11 -38.18
CA GLU A 299 14.02 8.40 -39.37
C GLU A 299 14.46 6.94 -39.45
N ASN A 300 15.68 6.63 -38.98
CA ASN A 300 16.26 5.28 -38.98
C ASN A 300 16.42 4.74 -37.53
N GLY A 301 15.67 5.26 -36.57
CA GLY A 301 15.73 4.79 -35.19
C GLY A 301 15.25 3.33 -35.03
N PRO A 302 15.78 2.56 -34.06
CA PRO A 302 15.45 1.15 -33.87
C PRO A 302 14.06 0.91 -33.29
N ALA A 303 13.39 1.94 -32.78
CA ALA A 303 12.10 1.84 -32.12
C ALA A 303 10.97 2.38 -33.01
N LEU A 304 10.00 1.52 -33.37
CA LEU A 304 8.78 1.90 -34.10
C LEU A 304 7.68 2.25 -33.07
N VAL A 305 7.09 3.44 -33.17
CA VAL A 305 5.94 3.82 -32.35
C VAL A 305 4.71 3.05 -32.82
N VAL A 306 4.17 2.19 -31.93
CA VAL A 306 3.02 1.32 -32.21
C VAL A 306 1.71 2.00 -31.82
N SER A 307 1.67 2.59 -30.62
CA SER A 307 0.45 3.21 -30.07
C SER A 307 0.78 4.29 -29.06
N ALA A 308 -0.20 5.17 -28.83
CA ALA A 308 -0.17 6.21 -27.82
C ALA A 308 -1.43 6.13 -26.95
N SER A 309 -1.27 6.13 -25.62
CA SER A 309 -2.35 6.15 -24.64
C SER A 309 -2.29 7.44 -23.82
N PHE A 310 -3.29 8.29 -23.98
CA PHE A 310 -3.38 9.55 -23.23
C PHE A 310 -3.75 9.28 -21.74
N LEU A 311 -2.91 9.74 -20.82
CA LEU A 311 -3.10 9.59 -19.36
C LEU A 311 -3.21 10.96 -18.66
N GLY A 312 -3.52 12.02 -19.39
CA GLY A 312 -3.61 13.38 -18.87
C GLY A 312 -2.33 14.18 -19.14
N ALA A 313 -1.59 14.55 -18.07
CA ALA A 313 -0.32 15.29 -18.22
C ALA A 313 0.78 14.48 -18.92
N VAL A 314 0.64 13.16 -18.92
CA VAL A 314 1.56 12.19 -19.51
C VAL A 314 0.83 11.39 -20.59
N THR A 315 1.51 11.08 -21.68
CA THR A 315 1.06 10.12 -22.69
C THR A 315 2.03 8.95 -22.71
N ARG A 316 1.52 7.73 -22.55
CA ARG A 316 2.28 6.49 -22.64
C ARG A 316 2.36 6.04 -24.09
N LEU A 317 3.57 5.98 -24.63
CA LEU A 317 3.84 5.38 -25.91
C LEU A 317 4.23 3.91 -25.74
N THR A 318 3.73 3.03 -26.62
CA THR A 318 4.26 1.69 -26.80
C THR A 318 5.09 1.70 -28.07
N VAL A 319 6.36 1.37 -27.94
CA VAL A 319 7.27 1.24 -29.09
C VAL A 319 7.73 -0.20 -29.23
N ARG A 320 7.99 -0.63 -30.47
CA ARG A 320 8.51 -1.97 -30.78
C ARG A 320 9.90 -1.83 -31.36
N LEU A 321 10.85 -2.52 -30.75
CA LEU A 321 12.23 -2.62 -31.26
C LEU A 321 12.31 -3.58 -32.44
N ASP A 322 13.40 -3.53 -33.22
CA ASP A 322 13.61 -4.37 -34.42
C ASP A 322 13.65 -5.87 -34.07
N ASP A 323 13.98 -6.28 -32.84
CA ASP A 323 13.91 -7.65 -32.32
C ASP A 323 12.48 -8.09 -31.88
N GLY A 324 11.49 -7.21 -32.03
CA GLY A 324 10.11 -7.44 -31.62
C GLY A 324 9.79 -7.09 -30.16
N THR A 325 10.77 -6.68 -29.35
CA THR A 325 10.55 -6.28 -27.96
C THR A 325 9.68 -5.04 -27.87
N GLU A 326 8.62 -5.10 -27.05
CA GLU A 326 7.77 -3.94 -26.77
C GLU A 326 8.24 -3.21 -25.52
N VAL A 327 8.44 -1.90 -25.65
CA VAL A 327 8.87 -0.99 -24.59
C VAL A 327 7.86 0.12 -24.42
N LYS A 328 7.52 0.44 -23.17
CA LYS A 328 6.64 1.56 -22.83
C LYS A 328 7.49 2.77 -22.41
N ALA A 329 7.09 3.96 -22.89
CA ALA A 329 7.71 5.23 -22.53
C ALA A 329 6.64 6.23 -22.11
N ASP A 330 6.80 6.87 -20.96
CA ASP A 330 5.92 7.92 -20.46
C ASP A 330 6.54 9.28 -20.75
N LEU A 331 5.92 10.02 -21.67
CA LEU A 331 6.39 11.34 -22.10
C LEU A 331 5.37 12.42 -21.71
N PRO A 332 5.81 13.67 -21.48
CA PRO A 332 4.90 14.80 -21.40
C PRO A 332 4.01 14.84 -22.63
N THR A 333 2.68 15.00 -22.44
CA THR A 333 1.71 14.93 -23.53
C THR A 333 2.04 15.91 -24.69
N GLU A 334 2.63 17.06 -24.38
CA GLU A 334 3.05 18.07 -25.36
C GLU A 334 4.20 17.56 -26.26
N ALA A 335 5.06 16.68 -25.75
CA ALA A 335 6.20 16.16 -26.50
C ALA A 335 5.83 15.06 -27.50
N VAL A 336 4.66 14.44 -27.37
CA VAL A 336 4.23 13.28 -28.18
C VAL A 336 3.87 13.66 -29.61
N ALA A 337 3.55 14.93 -29.88
CA ALA A 337 3.19 15.39 -31.23
C ALA A 337 4.28 15.10 -32.31
N ALA A 338 5.54 15.01 -31.90
CA ALA A 338 6.67 14.68 -32.74
C ALA A 338 6.87 13.17 -32.98
N LEU A 339 6.08 12.31 -32.30
CA LEU A 339 6.19 10.85 -32.31
C LEU A 339 4.85 10.18 -32.62
N PRO A 340 4.24 10.43 -33.81
CA PRO A 340 2.97 9.80 -34.15
C PRO A 340 3.14 8.28 -34.37
N ALA A 341 2.04 7.54 -34.23
CA ALA A 341 2.05 6.11 -34.54
C ALA A 341 2.57 5.84 -35.97
N GLY A 342 3.45 4.87 -36.09
CA GLY A 342 4.16 4.56 -37.36
C GLY A 342 5.47 5.31 -37.54
N SER A 343 5.79 6.32 -36.73
CA SER A 343 7.11 6.98 -36.75
C SER A 343 8.19 6.13 -36.10
N ARG A 344 9.45 6.41 -36.46
CA ARG A 344 10.61 5.79 -35.79
C ARG A 344 11.29 6.74 -34.83
N ALA A 345 11.90 6.17 -33.78
CA ALA A 345 12.56 6.92 -32.73
C ALA A 345 13.86 6.23 -32.30
N GLU A 346 14.79 7.03 -31.82
CA GLU A 346 15.91 6.57 -31.01
C GLU A 346 15.43 6.40 -29.58
N LEU A 347 15.73 5.23 -28.99
CA LEU A 347 15.38 4.92 -27.60
C LEU A 347 16.66 4.93 -26.75
N THR A 348 16.61 5.67 -25.65
CA THR A 348 17.74 5.75 -24.72
C THR A 348 17.28 5.53 -23.29
N LEU A 349 18.15 4.92 -22.50
CA LEU A 349 17.97 4.72 -21.04
C LEU A 349 18.88 5.68 -20.29
N PRO A 350 18.50 6.10 -19.06
CA PRO A 350 19.32 6.98 -18.23
C PRO A 350 20.62 6.31 -17.81
N GLU A 351 21.69 7.11 -17.63
CA GLU A 351 22.98 6.67 -17.10
C GLU A 351 22.89 6.41 -15.59
N ARG A 352 22.21 5.35 -15.20
CA ARG A 352 22.11 4.87 -13.82
C ARG A 352 22.14 3.36 -13.77
N PRO A 353 22.44 2.74 -12.61
CA PRO A 353 22.35 1.29 -12.47
C PRO A 353 20.96 0.77 -12.84
N VAL A 354 20.91 -0.38 -13.51
CA VAL A 354 19.68 -1.02 -13.98
C VAL A 354 19.45 -2.33 -13.23
N LEU A 355 18.18 -2.67 -13.02
CA LEU A 355 17.81 -3.96 -12.47
C LEU A 355 17.80 -5.00 -13.59
N VAL A 356 18.46 -6.14 -13.35
CA VAL A 356 18.58 -7.25 -14.31
C VAL A 356 17.87 -8.49 -13.78
N ASP A 357 17.14 -9.17 -14.65
CA ASP A 357 16.48 -10.43 -14.36
C ASP A 357 16.67 -11.44 -15.49
N ARG A 358 16.36 -12.70 -15.22
CA ARG A 358 16.29 -13.72 -16.27
C ARG A 358 15.07 -13.51 -17.14
N ARG A 359 15.22 -13.79 -18.43
CA ARG A 359 14.08 -13.94 -19.30
C ARG A 359 13.26 -15.15 -18.87
N PRO A 360 11.93 -15.01 -18.65
CA PRO A 360 11.07 -16.15 -18.45
C PRO A 360 11.19 -17.12 -19.65
N ALA A 361 11.24 -18.43 -19.33
CA ALA A 361 11.31 -19.47 -20.35
C ALA A 361 10.01 -19.57 -21.18
#